data_65235a5b055c65030a7b82a24b61ef31
#
_entry.id   65235a5b055c65030a7b82a24b61ef31
#
_cell.length_a   1.000
_cell.length_b   1.000
_cell.length_c   1.000
_cell.angle_alpha   90.00
_cell.angle_beta   90.00
_cell.angle_gamma   90.00
#
_symmetry.space_group_name_H-M   'P 1'
#
loop_
_entity.id
_entity.type
_entity.pdbx_description
1 polymer ?
#
loop_
_entity_poly.entity_id
_entity_poly.type
_entity_poly.pdbx_seq_one_letter_code
_entity_poly.pdbx_strand_id
1 'polypeptide(L)'
;MSGRQVLAALNEEWRAIRAEAATSWAAREPALTGARDLADVLALVRDRPDEVLGALLRLAAAGDPRAHRVVFQALLGKVVLLCSRRPGTLPEGLSELWLAIAEYPLERRPRAIAVNLAWAVHRRLPRPLPARPWGDLDPAGVLPDGPDAAATLGEALRLGLIDEQTHRTLWTVYVAGRTSAEAAAVLGTTPELVRWRCSRALRRLSTRADLLCA
;
A
#
# COMPACT_ATOMS: atom_id res chain seq x y z
N MET A 1 3.48 -22.35 -4.71
CA MET A 1 2.86 -21.65 -5.88
C MET A 1 3.48 -20.27 -6.01
N SER A 2 3.83 -19.84 -7.25
CA SER A 2 4.32 -18.47 -7.45
C SER A 2 3.17 -17.46 -7.32
N GLY A 3 3.48 -16.21 -6.93
CA GLY A 3 2.46 -15.16 -6.81
C GLY A 3 1.68 -14.93 -8.13
N ARG A 4 2.31 -15.15 -9.29
CA ARG A 4 1.64 -15.09 -10.61
C ARG A 4 0.59 -16.20 -10.77
N GLN A 5 0.88 -17.41 -10.32
CA GLN A 5 -0.07 -18.54 -10.39
C GLN A 5 -1.28 -18.30 -9.51
N VAL A 6 -1.07 -17.74 -8.30
CA VAL A 6 -2.17 -17.36 -7.40
C VAL A 6 -3.08 -16.32 -8.04
N LEU A 7 -2.50 -15.27 -8.62
CA LEU A 7 -3.30 -14.22 -9.29
C LEU A 7 -4.04 -14.74 -10.51
N ALA A 8 -3.41 -15.63 -11.30
CA ALA A 8 -4.07 -16.25 -12.44
C ALA A 8 -5.29 -17.08 -11.99
N ALA A 9 -5.15 -17.89 -10.95
CA ALA A 9 -6.24 -18.69 -10.40
C ALA A 9 -7.39 -17.81 -9.86
N LEU A 10 -7.08 -16.74 -9.12
CA LEU A 10 -8.08 -15.79 -8.60
C LEU A 10 -8.83 -15.06 -9.72
N ASN A 11 -8.14 -14.70 -10.81
CA ASN A 11 -8.77 -14.06 -11.95
C ASN A 11 -9.62 -15.05 -12.76
N GLU A 12 -9.24 -16.31 -12.85
CA GLU A 12 -10.05 -17.36 -13.50
C GLU A 12 -11.32 -17.64 -12.71
N GLU A 13 -11.21 -17.80 -11.40
CA GLU A 13 -12.35 -17.90 -10.50
C GLU A 13 -13.30 -16.69 -10.67
N TRP A 14 -12.76 -15.47 -10.68
CA TRP A 14 -13.57 -14.27 -10.90
C TRP A 14 -14.31 -14.30 -12.25
N ARG A 15 -13.64 -14.71 -13.32
CA ARG A 15 -14.29 -14.84 -14.64
C ARG A 15 -15.45 -15.82 -14.63
N ALA A 16 -15.35 -16.91 -13.88
CA ALA A 16 -16.40 -17.89 -13.77
C ALA A 16 -17.65 -17.35 -13.06
N ILE A 17 -17.49 -16.51 -12.03
CA ILE A 17 -18.61 -16.05 -11.19
C ILE A 17 -19.13 -14.65 -11.55
N ARG A 18 -18.36 -13.82 -12.27
CA ARG A 18 -18.68 -12.39 -12.48
C ARG A 18 -20.04 -12.12 -13.14
N ALA A 19 -20.57 -13.09 -13.90
CA ALA A 19 -21.87 -13.02 -14.57
C ALA A 19 -23.01 -13.54 -13.67
N GLU A 20 -22.74 -13.97 -12.45
CA GLU A 20 -23.79 -14.38 -11.51
C GLU A 20 -24.69 -13.19 -11.16
N ALA A 21 -26.01 -13.47 -11.08
CA ALA A 21 -27.01 -12.45 -10.83
C ALA A 21 -26.84 -11.81 -9.43
N ALA A 22 -26.85 -10.48 -9.42
CA ALA A 22 -26.79 -9.65 -8.22
C ALA A 22 -28.12 -8.95 -7.90
N THR A 23 -29.17 -9.21 -8.67
CA THR A 23 -30.47 -8.50 -8.59
C THR A 23 -31.16 -8.61 -7.22
N SER A 24 -30.95 -9.73 -6.52
CA SER A 24 -31.50 -9.93 -5.16
C SER A 24 -30.87 -9.01 -4.10
N TRP A 25 -29.71 -8.43 -4.39
CA TRP A 25 -29.03 -7.52 -3.46
C TRP A 25 -29.67 -6.12 -3.42
N ALA A 26 -30.25 -5.67 -4.55
CA ALA A 26 -30.91 -4.36 -4.64
C ALA A 26 -32.09 -4.20 -3.64
N ALA A 27 -32.80 -5.29 -3.33
CA ALA A 27 -33.87 -5.28 -2.35
C ALA A 27 -33.38 -5.08 -0.91
N ARG A 28 -32.15 -5.48 -0.63
CA ARG A 28 -31.52 -5.37 0.71
C ARG A 28 -30.63 -4.14 0.84
N GLU A 29 -30.03 -3.72 -0.26
CA GLU A 29 -29.02 -2.66 -0.32
C GLU A 29 -29.32 -1.73 -1.50
N PRO A 30 -29.98 -0.60 -1.28
CA PRO A 30 -30.33 0.36 -2.34
C PRO A 30 -29.13 0.90 -3.12
N ALA A 31 -27.94 0.93 -2.51
CA ALA A 31 -26.69 1.33 -3.17
C ALA A 31 -26.32 0.41 -4.36
N LEU A 32 -26.89 -0.79 -4.43
CA LEU A 32 -26.64 -1.79 -5.49
C LEU A 32 -27.75 -1.83 -6.56
N THR A 33 -28.69 -0.87 -6.50
CA THR A 33 -29.77 -0.77 -7.48
C THR A 33 -29.20 -0.55 -8.88
N GLY A 34 -29.72 -1.30 -9.86
CA GLY A 34 -29.31 -1.25 -11.26
C GLY A 34 -28.20 -2.24 -11.63
N ALA A 35 -27.54 -2.86 -10.67
CA ALA A 35 -26.59 -3.93 -10.94
C ALA A 35 -27.33 -5.24 -11.29
N ARG A 36 -27.02 -5.85 -12.42
CA ARG A 36 -27.59 -7.12 -12.89
C ARG A 36 -26.76 -8.30 -12.43
N ASP A 37 -25.44 -8.14 -12.42
CA ASP A 37 -24.46 -9.16 -12.11
C ASP A 37 -23.32 -8.61 -11.23
N LEU A 38 -22.39 -9.47 -10.83
CA LEU A 38 -21.26 -9.09 -9.96
C LEU A 38 -20.27 -8.16 -10.69
N ALA A 39 -20.19 -8.21 -12.01
CA ALA A 39 -19.34 -7.29 -12.77
C ALA A 39 -19.92 -5.85 -12.75
N ASP A 40 -21.25 -5.70 -12.88
CA ASP A 40 -21.92 -4.41 -12.72
C ASP A 40 -21.67 -3.83 -11.31
N VAL A 41 -21.78 -4.66 -10.27
CA VAL A 41 -21.48 -4.23 -8.89
C VAL A 41 -20.04 -3.76 -8.75
N LEU A 42 -19.07 -4.49 -9.31
CA LEU A 42 -17.67 -4.08 -9.30
C LEU A 42 -17.44 -2.75 -10.04
N ALA A 43 -18.21 -2.48 -11.11
CA ALA A 43 -18.16 -1.19 -11.79
C ALA A 43 -18.68 -0.06 -10.89
N LEU A 44 -19.81 -0.26 -10.18
CA LEU A 44 -20.36 0.72 -9.25
C LEU A 44 -19.39 1.12 -8.12
N VAL A 45 -18.48 0.22 -7.70
CA VAL A 45 -17.44 0.55 -6.69
C VAL A 45 -16.54 1.70 -7.16
N ARG A 46 -16.33 1.88 -8.46
CA ARG A 46 -15.50 2.97 -9.00
C ARG A 46 -16.17 4.32 -8.87
N ASP A 47 -17.50 4.37 -9.04
CA ASP A 47 -18.27 5.61 -9.05
C ASP A 47 -18.65 6.06 -7.63
N ARG A 48 -19.05 5.11 -6.78
CA ARG A 48 -19.51 5.36 -5.41
C ARG A 48 -18.85 4.40 -4.42
N PRO A 49 -17.53 4.50 -4.20
CA PRO A 49 -16.75 3.47 -3.50
C PRO A 49 -17.25 3.18 -2.08
N ASP A 50 -17.48 4.19 -1.25
CA ASP A 50 -17.85 3.97 0.15
C ASP A 50 -19.27 3.43 0.31
N GLU A 51 -20.22 3.90 -0.50
CA GLU A 51 -21.60 3.42 -0.45
C GLU A 51 -21.70 1.95 -0.87
N VAL A 52 -21.07 1.62 -2.00
CA VAL A 52 -21.13 0.28 -2.58
C VAL A 52 -20.32 -0.71 -1.73
N LEU A 53 -19.11 -0.35 -1.29
CA LEU A 53 -18.32 -1.20 -0.40
C LEU A 53 -19.01 -1.39 0.95
N GLY A 54 -19.67 -0.35 1.49
CA GLY A 54 -20.45 -0.46 2.72
C GLY A 54 -21.60 -1.46 2.58
N ALA A 55 -22.36 -1.38 1.48
CA ALA A 55 -23.43 -2.32 1.16
C ALA A 55 -22.90 -3.77 1.05
N LEU A 56 -21.81 -3.96 0.32
CA LEU A 56 -21.17 -5.26 0.16
C LEU A 56 -20.67 -5.84 1.48
N LEU A 57 -20.09 -5.01 2.35
CA LEU A 57 -19.63 -5.44 3.67
C LEU A 57 -20.80 -5.87 4.57
N ARG A 58 -21.97 -5.18 4.51
CA ARG A 58 -23.18 -5.64 5.22
C ARG A 58 -23.69 -6.97 4.71
N LEU A 59 -23.71 -7.16 3.38
CA LEU A 59 -24.07 -8.44 2.78
C LEU A 59 -23.09 -9.56 3.16
N ALA A 60 -21.80 -9.28 3.14
CA ALA A 60 -20.77 -10.23 3.55
C ALA A 60 -20.89 -10.61 5.03
N ALA A 61 -21.14 -9.63 5.91
CA ALA A 61 -21.38 -9.87 7.33
C ALA A 61 -22.67 -10.69 7.59
N ALA A 62 -23.67 -10.58 6.68
CA ALA A 62 -24.87 -11.40 6.68
C ALA A 62 -24.65 -12.79 6.06
N GLY A 63 -23.42 -13.17 5.74
CA GLY A 63 -23.04 -14.50 5.26
C GLY A 63 -23.10 -14.70 3.75
N ASP A 64 -23.16 -13.63 2.93
CA ASP A 64 -23.09 -13.76 1.46
C ASP A 64 -21.61 -13.80 1.00
N PRO A 65 -21.10 -14.98 0.56
CA PRO A 65 -19.71 -15.12 0.17
C PRO A 65 -19.37 -14.39 -1.15
N ARG A 66 -20.38 -14.16 -2.00
CA ARG A 66 -20.19 -13.43 -3.26
C ARG A 66 -19.94 -11.97 -3.00
N ALA A 67 -20.63 -11.36 -2.03
CA ALA A 67 -20.39 -9.99 -1.62
C ALA A 67 -18.96 -9.82 -1.09
N HIS A 68 -18.50 -10.74 -0.24
CA HIS A 68 -17.10 -10.77 0.22
C HIS A 68 -16.14 -10.85 -0.95
N ARG A 69 -16.42 -11.73 -1.92
CA ARG A 69 -15.57 -11.94 -3.11
C ARG A 69 -15.50 -10.71 -4.02
N VAL A 70 -16.59 -9.94 -4.14
CA VAL A 70 -16.60 -8.67 -4.91
C VAL A 70 -15.73 -7.62 -4.23
N VAL A 71 -15.83 -7.45 -2.89
CA VAL A 71 -14.95 -6.54 -2.15
C VAL A 71 -13.49 -6.93 -2.32
N PHE A 72 -13.19 -8.22 -2.21
CA PHE A 72 -11.83 -8.75 -2.43
C PHE A 72 -11.33 -8.41 -3.84
N GLN A 73 -12.15 -8.63 -4.89
CA GLN A 73 -11.79 -8.31 -6.26
C GLN A 73 -11.56 -6.81 -6.49
N ALA A 74 -12.38 -5.95 -5.88
CA ALA A 74 -12.24 -4.51 -5.98
C ALA A 74 -10.89 -4.00 -5.42
N LEU A 75 -10.35 -4.69 -4.43
CA LEU A 75 -9.11 -4.29 -3.75
C LEU A 75 -7.89 -5.09 -4.18
N LEU A 76 -8.06 -6.16 -4.98
CA LEU A 76 -6.98 -7.05 -5.42
C LEU A 76 -5.80 -6.28 -6.02
N GLY A 77 -6.05 -5.36 -6.95
CA GLY A 77 -5.01 -4.57 -7.59
C GLY A 77 -4.23 -3.68 -6.60
N LYS A 78 -4.90 -3.15 -5.57
CA LYS A 78 -4.25 -2.34 -4.52
C LYS A 78 -3.33 -3.20 -3.67
N VAL A 79 -3.75 -4.41 -3.31
CA VAL A 79 -2.92 -5.34 -2.53
C VAL A 79 -1.73 -5.83 -3.35
N VAL A 80 -1.93 -6.16 -4.63
CA VAL A 80 -0.82 -6.51 -5.53
C VAL A 80 0.21 -5.39 -5.58
N LEU A 81 -0.21 -4.13 -5.74
CA LEU A 81 0.69 -2.97 -5.74
C LEU A 81 1.38 -2.78 -4.37
N LEU A 82 0.71 -3.07 -3.28
CA LEU A 82 1.26 -2.98 -1.94
C LEU A 82 2.35 -4.04 -1.71
N CYS A 83 2.11 -5.27 -2.18
CA CYS A 83 3.04 -6.39 -2.07
C CYS A 83 4.17 -6.33 -3.09
N SER A 84 4.01 -5.65 -4.23
CA SER A 84 5.07 -5.53 -5.25
C SER A 84 6.34 -4.85 -4.72
N ARG A 85 6.19 -4.01 -3.70
CA ARG A 85 7.30 -3.37 -2.98
C ARG A 85 7.93 -4.24 -1.89
N ARG A 86 7.41 -5.46 -1.68
CA ARG A 86 7.84 -6.42 -0.65
C ARG A 86 7.81 -7.83 -1.25
N PRO A 87 8.88 -8.24 -1.94
CA PRO A 87 8.93 -9.56 -2.58
C PRO A 87 8.57 -10.70 -1.61
N GLY A 88 7.79 -11.66 -2.09
CA GLY A 88 7.38 -12.83 -1.31
C GLY A 88 6.14 -12.65 -0.41
N THR A 89 5.59 -11.42 -0.28
CA THR A 89 4.48 -11.14 0.65
C THR A 89 3.09 -11.17 0.00
N LEU A 90 2.98 -11.55 -1.27
CA LEU A 90 1.68 -11.52 -1.96
C LEU A 90 0.67 -12.53 -1.38
N PRO A 91 1.00 -13.81 -1.12
CA PRO A 91 0.06 -14.74 -0.51
C PRO A 91 -0.45 -14.25 0.85
N GLU A 92 0.45 -13.75 1.70
CA GLU A 92 0.12 -13.17 3.00
C GLU A 92 -0.80 -11.95 2.84
N GLY A 93 -0.48 -11.05 1.90
CA GLY A 93 -1.30 -9.87 1.64
C GLY A 93 -2.72 -10.20 1.17
N LEU A 94 -2.89 -11.26 0.39
CA LEU A 94 -4.20 -11.75 -0.03
C LEU A 94 -4.98 -12.35 1.14
N SER A 95 -4.32 -13.16 1.99
CA SER A 95 -4.93 -13.72 3.20
C SER A 95 -5.34 -12.62 4.18
N GLU A 96 -4.47 -11.62 4.39
CA GLU A 96 -4.78 -10.48 5.24
C GLU A 96 -5.91 -9.61 4.70
N LEU A 97 -6.03 -9.46 3.37
CA LEU A 97 -7.17 -8.78 2.77
C LEU A 97 -8.48 -9.53 3.07
N TRP A 98 -8.47 -10.85 2.90
CA TRP A 98 -9.64 -11.68 3.20
C TRP A 98 -10.11 -11.52 4.64
N LEU A 99 -9.19 -11.61 5.60
CA LEU A 99 -9.47 -11.39 7.02
C LEU A 99 -9.93 -9.96 7.32
N ALA A 100 -9.26 -8.95 6.73
CA ALA A 100 -9.60 -7.56 6.94
C ALA A 100 -11.02 -7.23 6.46
N ILE A 101 -11.52 -7.87 5.39
CA ILE A 101 -12.90 -7.72 4.93
C ILE A 101 -13.87 -8.33 5.93
N ALA A 102 -13.59 -9.55 6.41
CA ALA A 102 -14.45 -10.24 7.37
C ALA A 102 -14.58 -9.50 8.72
N GLU A 103 -13.49 -8.85 9.16
CA GLU A 103 -13.40 -8.16 10.45
C GLU A 103 -13.65 -6.65 10.35
N TYR A 104 -14.09 -6.15 9.21
CA TYR A 104 -14.17 -4.70 9.00
C TYR A 104 -15.22 -4.03 9.91
N PRO A 105 -14.84 -3.07 10.76
CA PRO A 105 -15.76 -2.41 11.71
C PRO A 105 -16.56 -1.29 11.01
N LEU A 106 -17.52 -1.66 10.15
CA LEU A 106 -18.23 -0.73 9.27
C LEU A 106 -18.93 0.40 10.04
N GLU A 107 -19.56 0.11 11.18
CA GLU A 107 -20.25 1.10 12.00
C GLU A 107 -19.30 2.19 12.52
N ARG A 108 -18.07 1.82 12.86
CA ARG A 108 -17.05 2.75 13.36
C ARG A 108 -16.31 3.49 12.25
N ARG A 109 -16.29 2.93 11.03
CA ARG A 109 -15.51 3.43 9.89
C ARG A 109 -16.31 3.35 8.59
N PRO A 110 -17.40 4.11 8.45
CA PRO A 110 -18.27 4.03 7.27
C PRO A 110 -17.69 4.75 6.03
N ARG A 111 -16.55 5.43 6.17
CA ARG A 111 -15.94 6.23 5.10
C ARG A 111 -14.50 5.78 4.85
N ALA A 112 -13.99 6.09 3.64
CA ALA A 112 -12.66 5.71 3.18
C ALA A 112 -12.41 4.20 3.30
N ILE A 113 -13.42 3.37 3.06
CA ILE A 113 -13.42 1.92 3.31
C ILE A 113 -12.26 1.26 2.58
N ALA A 114 -12.10 1.53 1.28
CA ALA A 114 -11.02 0.96 0.47
C ALA A 114 -9.62 1.31 1.01
N VAL A 115 -9.44 2.53 1.52
CA VAL A 115 -8.19 3.00 2.11
C VAL A 115 -7.95 2.31 3.46
N ASN A 116 -8.98 2.21 4.29
CA ASN A 116 -8.90 1.57 5.60
C ASN A 116 -8.56 0.07 5.48
N LEU A 117 -9.17 -0.64 4.51
CA LEU A 117 -8.85 -2.04 4.22
C LEU A 117 -7.40 -2.19 3.72
N ALA A 118 -6.96 -1.36 2.78
CA ALA A 118 -5.57 -1.38 2.32
C ALA A 118 -4.57 -1.09 3.45
N TRP A 119 -4.88 -0.17 4.37
CA TRP A 119 -4.08 0.11 5.57
C TRP A 119 -4.09 -1.05 6.57
N ALA A 120 -5.21 -1.75 6.72
CA ALA A 120 -5.27 -2.94 7.58
C ALA A 120 -4.32 -4.02 7.07
N VAL A 121 -4.34 -4.32 5.77
CA VAL A 121 -3.40 -5.23 5.12
C VAL A 121 -1.96 -4.75 5.30
N HIS A 122 -1.67 -3.48 4.98
CA HIS A 122 -0.32 -2.92 5.09
C HIS A 122 0.29 -3.09 6.49
N ARG A 123 -0.50 -2.90 7.56
CA ARG A 123 -0.03 -3.02 8.94
C ARG A 123 0.24 -4.46 9.37
N ARG A 124 -0.47 -5.43 8.79
CA ARG A 124 -0.35 -6.86 9.09
C ARG A 124 0.74 -7.55 8.26
N LEU A 125 1.10 -6.99 7.11
CA LEU A 125 2.21 -7.51 6.33
C LEU A 125 3.52 -7.48 7.13
N PRO A 126 4.34 -8.53 7.03
CA PRO A 126 5.65 -8.56 7.65
C PRO A 126 6.43 -7.30 7.27
N ARG A 127 6.90 -6.57 8.28
CA ARG A 127 7.86 -5.51 8.03
C ARG A 127 9.16 -6.17 7.61
N PRO A 128 9.86 -5.62 6.60
CA PRO A 128 11.25 -6.00 6.41
C PRO A 128 11.92 -5.84 7.77
N LEU A 129 12.49 -6.90 8.29
CA LEU A 129 13.34 -6.76 9.48
C LEU A 129 14.32 -5.63 9.16
N PRO A 130 14.51 -4.66 10.05
CA PRO A 130 15.62 -3.74 9.89
C PRO A 130 16.85 -4.61 9.67
N ALA A 131 17.60 -4.31 8.61
CA ALA A 131 18.86 -5.01 8.37
C ALA A 131 19.56 -5.09 9.73
N ARG A 132 19.93 -6.32 10.15
CA ARG A 132 20.59 -6.55 11.44
C ARG A 132 21.63 -5.46 11.64
N PRO A 133 21.72 -4.88 12.85
CA PRO A 133 22.82 -3.97 13.16
C PRO A 133 24.11 -4.69 12.74
N TRP A 134 24.98 -4.01 12.03
CA TRP A 134 26.20 -4.49 11.38
C TRP A 134 27.19 -5.26 12.28
N GLY A 135 26.81 -5.61 13.52
CA GLY A 135 27.67 -6.25 14.52
C GLY A 135 28.03 -7.71 14.31
N ASP A 136 27.30 -8.46 13.44
CA ASP A 136 27.52 -9.91 13.26
C ASP A 136 27.88 -10.30 11.82
N LEU A 137 28.29 -9.36 10.97
CA LEU A 137 28.81 -9.67 9.64
C LEU A 137 30.32 -9.81 9.73
N ASP A 138 30.83 -11.00 9.37
CA ASP A 138 32.23 -11.28 9.16
C ASP A 138 32.84 -10.19 8.25
N PRO A 139 33.89 -9.47 8.70
CA PRO A 139 34.49 -8.39 7.89
C PRO A 139 35.16 -8.85 6.60
N ALA A 140 35.19 -10.17 6.32
CA ALA A 140 35.72 -10.72 5.07
C ALA A 140 34.74 -10.68 3.87
N GLY A 141 33.48 -10.33 4.07
CA GLY A 141 32.47 -10.16 3.03
C GLY A 141 32.27 -8.69 2.69
N VAL A 142 33.20 -8.06 2.00
CA VAL A 142 33.03 -6.71 1.43
C VAL A 142 31.92 -6.77 0.40
N LEU A 143 30.69 -6.32 0.79
CA LEU A 143 29.68 -5.94 -0.19
C LEU A 143 30.26 -4.75 -0.99
N PRO A 144 30.13 -4.73 -2.33
CA PRO A 144 30.54 -3.57 -3.09
C PRO A 144 29.81 -2.35 -2.54
N ASP A 145 30.54 -1.28 -2.28
CA ASP A 145 30.04 -0.02 -1.78
C ASP A 145 28.84 0.40 -2.61
N GLY A 146 27.63 0.29 -2.01
CA GLY A 146 26.46 0.95 -2.57
C GLY A 146 26.71 2.46 -2.59
N PRO A 147 26.06 3.24 -3.46
CA PRO A 147 26.28 4.67 -3.54
C PRO A 147 26.10 5.28 -2.14
N ASP A 148 27.15 5.94 -1.66
CA ASP A 148 27.16 6.60 -0.37
C ASP A 148 25.98 7.61 -0.32
N ALA A 149 25.11 7.46 0.65
CA ALA A 149 23.94 8.33 0.80
C ALA A 149 24.35 9.81 0.88
N ALA A 150 25.49 10.10 1.51
CA ALA A 150 26.06 11.44 1.61
C ALA A 150 26.47 11.97 0.23
N ALA A 151 27.19 11.17 -0.56
CA ALA A 151 27.59 11.52 -1.91
C ALA A 151 26.38 11.70 -2.82
N THR A 152 25.40 10.80 -2.75
CA THR A 152 24.15 10.89 -3.54
C THR A 152 23.36 12.16 -3.24
N LEU A 153 23.23 12.53 -1.96
CA LEU A 153 22.54 13.76 -1.56
C LEU A 153 23.30 15.01 -1.97
N GLY A 154 24.64 14.98 -1.88
CA GLY A 154 25.50 16.08 -2.38
C GLY A 154 25.34 16.28 -3.89
N GLU A 155 25.31 15.21 -4.66
CA GLU A 155 25.11 15.27 -6.10
C GLU A 155 23.70 15.76 -6.46
N ALA A 156 22.68 15.31 -5.75
CA ALA A 156 21.30 15.77 -5.93
C ALA A 156 21.16 17.28 -5.68
N LEU A 157 21.88 17.81 -4.69
CA LEU A 157 21.94 19.25 -4.42
C LEU A 157 22.67 19.98 -5.55
N ARG A 158 23.85 19.49 -5.97
CA ARG A 158 24.64 20.07 -7.06
C ARG A 158 23.88 20.15 -8.39
N LEU A 159 23.09 19.11 -8.69
CA LEU A 159 22.23 19.04 -9.88
C LEU A 159 20.92 19.86 -9.75
N GLY A 160 20.68 20.51 -8.61
CA GLY A 160 19.46 21.28 -8.36
C GLY A 160 18.19 20.44 -8.27
N LEU A 161 18.32 19.12 -8.07
CA LEU A 161 17.19 18.20 -7.88
C LEU A 161 16.51 18.41 -6.53
N ILE A 162 17.25 18.86 -5.53
CA ILE A 162 16.78 19.28 -4.21
C ILE A 162 17.39 20.61 -3.82
N ASP A 163 16.70 21.35 -2.96
CA ASP A 163 17.21 22.59 -2.37
C ASP A 163 18.00 22.31 -1.07
N GLU A 164 18.72 23.30 -0.58
CA GLU A 164 19.56 23.26 0.62
C GLU A 164 18.77 22.81 1.86
N GLN A 165 17.53 23.28 2.02
CA GLN A 165 16.70 22.93 3.16
C GLN A 165 16.27 21.46 3.11
N THR A 166 15.93 20.97 1.93
CA THR A 166 15.61 19.55 1.70
C THR A 166 16.84 18.69 1.90
N HIS A 167 18.00 19.12 1.38
CA HIS A 167 19.27 18.44 1.60
C HIS A 167 19.57 18.28 3.09
N ARG A 168 19.51 19.35 3.89
CA ARG A 168 19.71 19.29 5.35
C ARG A 168 18.73 18.32 6.02
N THR A 169 17.47 18.33 5.59
CA THR A 169 16.46 17.44 6.16
C THR A 169 16.79 15.97 5.87
N LEU A 170 17.11 15.64 4.61
CA LEU A 170 17.49 14.29 4.20
C LEU A 170 18.79 13.84 4.86
N TRP A 171 19.80 14.72 4.91
CA TRP A 171 21.06 14.44 5.59
C TRP A 171 20.86 14.08 7.06
N THR A 172 20.08 14.89 7.79
CA THR A 172 19.83 14.67 9.21
C THR A 172 19.13 13.34 9.49
N VAL A 173 18.22 12.92 8.59
CA VAL A 173 17.47 11.65 8.76
C VAL A 173 18.26 10.46 8.25
N TYR A 174 18.85 10.53 7.04
CA TYR A 174 19.39 9.35 6.34
C TYR A 174 20.90 9.17 6.48
N VAL A 175 21.65 10.25 6.68
CA VAL A 175 23.11 10.17 6.88
C VAL A 175 23.44 10.22 8.38
N ALA A 176 22.86 11.17 9.12
CA ALA A 176 23.08 11.25 10.57
C ALA A 176 22.22 10.28 11.39
N GLY A 177 21.33 9.48 10.75
CA GLY A 177 20.56 8.41 11.39
C GLY A 177 19.52 8.88 12.42
N ARG A 178 19.09 10.16 12.37
CA ARG A 178 18.16 10.71 13.35
C ARG A 178 16.72 10.34 13.04
N THR A 179 15.93 10.10 14.08
CA THR A 179 14.47 9.97 13.94
C THR A 179 13.85 11.28 13.48
N SER A 180 12.62 11.23 12.95
CA SER A 180 11.90 12.44 12.52
C SER A 180 11.68 13.43 13.67
N ALA A 181 11.56 12.96 14.90
CA ALA A 181 11.41 13.80 16.10
C ALA A 181 12.72 14.52 16.44
N GLU A 182 13.84 13.80 16.46
CA GLU A 182 15.18 14.36 16.72
C GLU A 182 15.59 15.33 15.60
N ALA A 183 15.32 14.97 14.34
CA ALA A 183 15.58 15.84 13.19
C ALA A 183 14.75 17.14 13.28
N ALA A 184 13.49 17.04 13.70
CA ALA A 184 12.63 18.20 13.89
C ALA A 184 13.18 19.15 14.97
N ALA A 185 13.68 18.62 16.08
CA ALA A 185 14.30 19.41 17.14
C ALA A 185 15.57 20.15 16.67
N VAL A 186 16.43 19.46 15.87
CA VAL A 186 17.65 20.05 15.32
C VAL A 186 17.35 21.11 14.24
N LEU A 187 16.31 20.90 13.44
CA LEU A 187 15.96 21.77 12.31
C LEU A 187 14.96 22.87 12.67
N GLY A 188 14.53 22.96 13.94
CA GLY A 188 13.55 23.95 14.41
C GLY A 188 12.19 23.82 13.70
N THR A 189 11.71 22.59 13.48
CA THR A 189 10.48 22.30 12.73
C THR A 189 9.64 21.21 13.40
N THR A 190 8.57 20.73 12.76
CA THR A 190 7.74 19.65 13.31
C THR A 190 8.10 18.28 12.69
N PRO A 191 7.91 17.16 13.44
CA PRO A 191 8.15 15.83 12.92
C PRO A 191 7.32 15.50 11.66
N GLU A 192 6.10 16.05 11.56
CA GLU A 192 5.22 15.91 10.41
C GLU A 192 5.82 16.54 9.17
N LEU A 193 6.38 17.75 9.32
CA LEU A 193 7.00 18.49 8.21
C LEU A 193 8.30 17.79 7.76
N VAL A 194 9.08 17.23 8.68
CA VAL A 194 10.25 16.41 8.35
C VAL A 194 9.82 15.20 7.51
N ARG A 195 8.83 14.42 7.96
CA ARG A 195 8.31 13.25 7.22
C ARG A 195 7.78 13.63 5.84
N TRP A 196 7.04 14.73 5.75
CA TRP A 196 6.50 15.22 4.49
C TRP A 196 7.60 15.61 3.51
N ARG A 197 8.62 16.39 3.96
CA ARG A 197 9.76 16.78 3.14
C ARG A 197 10.54 15.57 2.65
N CYS A 198 10.89 14.63 3.52
CA CYS A 198 11.57 13.40 3.15
C CYS A 198 10.79 12.62 2.09
N SER A 199 9.50 12.39 2.32
CA SER A 199 8.65 11.64 1.38
C SER A 199 8.52 12.33 0.02
N ARG A 200 8.41 13.67 -0.02
CA ARG A 200 8.34 14.44 -1.26
C ARG A 200 9.66 14.41 -2.02
N ALA A 201 10.77 14.60 -1.31
CA ALA A 201 12.10 14.61 -1.91
C ALA A 201 12.47 13.23 -2.48
N LEU A 202 12.25 12.15 -1.72
CA LEU A 202 12.54 10.80 -2.21
C LEU A 202 11.73 10.44 -3.46
N ARG A 203 10.46 10.85 -3.53
CA ARG A 203 9.66 10.68 -4.76
C ARG A 203 10.24 11.43 -5.93
N ARG A 204 10.74 12.67 -5.72
CA ARG A 204 11.37 13.46 -6.78
C ARG A 204 12.69 12.85 -7.22
N LEU A 205 13.52 12.38 -6.29
CA LEU A 205 14.80 11.74 -6.60
C LEU A 205 14.60 10.39 -7.29
N SER A 206 13.60 9.60 -6.91
CA SER A 206 13.33 8.31 -7.54
C SER A 206 12.91 8.42 -9.02
N THR A 207 12.27 9.53 -9.41
CA THR A 207 11.93 9.81 -10.82
C THR A 207 13.12 10.28 -11.66
N ARG A 208 14.26 10.55 -11.03
CA ARG A 208 15.50 11.05 -11.64
C ARG A 208 16.71 10.23 -11.21
N ALA A 209 16.48 8.95 -10.85
CA ALA A 209 17.54 8.04 -10.38
C ALA A 209 18.63 7.83 -11.47
N ASP A 210 18.25 7.91 -12.75
CA ASP A 210 19.13 7.86 -13.89
C ASP A 210 20.25 8.91 -13.87
N LEU A 211 19.98 10.09 -13.32
CA LEU A 211 20.94 11.20 -13.21
C LEU A 211 21.88 11.06 -11.99
N LEU A 212 21.54 10.21 -11.03
CA LEU A 212 22.30 10.02 -9.80
C LEU A 212 23.18 8.76 -9.81
N CYS A 213 22.98 7.88 -10.80
CA CYS A 213 23.71 6.61 -10.94
C CYS A 213 24.68 6.66 -12.16
N ALA A 214 24.89 7.80 -12.78
CA ALA A 214 25.83 8.02 -13.85
C ALA A 214 27.20 8.47 -13.30
#